data_1864ccbea3c07b398cec9fb2ddb4b146
#
_entry.id   1864ccbea3c07b398cec9fb2ddb4b146
#
_cell.length_a   1.000
_cell.length_b   1.000
_cell.length_c   1.000
_cell.angle_alpha   90.00
_cell.angle_beta   90.00
_cell.angle_gamma   90.00
#
_symmetry.space_group_name_H-M   'P 1'
#
loop_
_entity.id
_entity.type
_entity.pdbx_description
1 polymer ?
#
loop_
_entity_poly.entity_id
_entity_poly.type
_entity_poly.pdbx_seq_one_letter_code
_entity_poly.pdbx_strand_id
1 'polypeptide(L)'
;EDSVEGKGTAWLDILKPDDEIKEWLEGIGIDELAIEDIFGHASDTVQRFDGHRFVVVRARDADNRLDTEPIAIILRDNMMITVRGTRIPALDVFSRRLKTAGDDEIAIGVDFLLYELLDSIADDWTPILSGYSNRLDDLEYRVFDPSRAYDGLLEGLHDLKRLLREATKSIESLQSACLRLLKPGER
;
A
#
# COMPACT_ATOMS: atom_id res chain seq x y z
N GLU A 1 10.84 -2.84 -12.95
CA GLU A 1 10.33 -4.18 -12.59
C GLU A 1 11.23 -4.78 -11.52
N ASP A 2 10.68 -4.98 -10.33
CA ASP A 2 11.32 -5.77 -9.29
C ASP A 2 10.60 -7.13 -9.24
N SER A 3 11.35 -8.23 -9.31
CA SER A 3 10.81 -9.57 -9.18
C SER A 3 11.63 -10.38 -8.19
N VAL A 4 10.97 -11.20 -7.39
CA VAL A 4 11.59 -12.16 -6.48
C VAL A 4 10.94 -13.51 -6.71
N GLU A 5 11.75 -14.51 -7.02
CA GLU A 5 11.35 -15.91 -7.18
C GLU A 5 11.97 -16.76 -6.07
N GLY A 6 11.17 -17.59 -5.46
CA GLY A 6 11.59 -18.63 -4.52
C GLY A 6 10.83 -19.91 -4.79
N LYS A 7 11.16 -21.04 -4.20
CA LYS A 7 10.60 -22.40 -4.45
C LYS A 7 9.12 -22.46 -4.93
N GLY A 8 8.84 -21.93 -6.12
CA GLY A 8 7.52 -21.92 -6.75
C GLY A 8 6.62 -20.74 -6.40
N THR A 9 7.05 -19.77 -5.59
CA THR A 9 6.34 -18.53 -5.31
C THR A 9 7.09 -17.35 -5.93
N ALA A 10 6.37 -16.44 -6.60
CA ALA A 10 6.95 -15.27 -7.26
C ALA A 10 6.21 -13.99 -6.87
N TRP A 11 6.94 -12.89 -6.80
CA TRP A 11 6.38 -11.55 -6.73
C TRP A 11 6.89 -10.70 -7.89
N LEU A 12 5.96 -10.01 -8.56
CA LEU A 12 6.22 -9.06 -9.63
C LEU A 12 5.66 -7.69 -9.25
N ASP A 13 6.47 -6.65 -9.30
CA ASP A 13 6.04 -5.28 -9.05
C ASP A 13 6.09 -4.44 -10.34
N ILE A 14 4.96 -3.85 -10.70
CA ILE A 14 4.76 -3.06 -11.91
C ILE A 14 4.53 -1.60 -11.51
N LEU A 15 5.46 -0.74 -11.90
CA LEU A 15 5.38 0.69 -11.70
C LEU A 15 4.98 1.39 -13.00
N LYS A 16 3.94 2.22 -12.92
CA LYS A 16 3.41 2.99 -14.07
C LYS A 16 3.02 2.07 -15.23
N PRO A 17 1.95 1.26 -15.05
CA PRO A 17 1.51 0.33 -16.09
C PRO A 17 1.11 1.11 -17.35
N ASP A 18 1.43 0.53 -18.51
CA ASP A 18 1.09 1.02 -19.84
C ASP A 18 0.17 0.03 -20.58
N ASP A 19 -0.13 0.33 -21.83
CA ASP A 19 -1.02 -0.52 -22.65
C ASP A 19 -0.42 -1.92 -22.88
N GLU A 20 0.91 -2.08 -22.93
CA GLU A 20 1.55 -3.40 -23.07
C GLU A 20 1.32 -4.25 -21.81
N ILE A 21 1.40 -3.63 -20.63
CA ILE A 21 1.07 -4.30 -19.36
C ILE A 21 -0.41 -4.67 -19.32
N LYS A 22 -1.29 -3.82 -19.84
CA LYS A 22 -2.71 -4.13 -19.94
C LYS A 22 -2.97 -5.38 -20.77
N GLU A 23 -2.43 -5.41 -21.99
CA GLU A 23 -2.54 -6.58 -22.88
C GLU A 23 -1.95 -7.86 -22.25
N TRP A 24 -0.84 -7.72 -21.54
CA TRP A 24 -0.23 -8.85 -20.82
C TRP A 24 -1.13 -9.37 -19.69
N LEU A 25 -1.74 -8.50 -18.87
CA LEU A 25 -2.68 -8.90 -17.82
C LEU A 25 -3.91 -9.60 -18.40
N GLU A 26 -4.47 -9.10 -19.50
CA GLU A 26 -5.55 -9.76 -20.25
C GLU A 26 -5.10 -11.15 -20.74
N GLY A 27 -3.90 -11.23 -21.30
CA GLY A 27 -3.31 -12.47 -21.83
C GLY A 27 -3.08 -13.57 -20.80
N ILE A 28 -2.78 -13.18 -19.55
CA ILE A 28 -2.67 -14.14 -18.43
C ILE A 28 -4.04 -14.42 -17.77
N GLY A 29 -5.14 -13.85 -18.25
CA GLY A 29 -6.51 -14.14 -17.82
C GLY A 29 -6.89 -13.43 -16.51
N ILE A 30 -6.43 -12.21 -16.31
CA ILE A 30 -6.97 -11.33 -15.26
C ILE A 30 -8.32 -10.79 -15.73
N ASP A 31 -9.29 -10.73 -14.83
CA ASP A 31 -10.65 -10.29 -15.12
C ASP A 31 -10.68 -8.81 -15.58
N GLU A 32 -11.53 -8.50 -16.54
CA GLU A 32 -11.65 -7.17 -17.15
C GLU A 32 -11.97 -6.09 -16.10
N LEU A 33 -12.81 -6.38 -15.11
CA LEU A 33 -13.14 -5.44 -14.04
C LEU A 33 -11.92 -5.12 -13.17
N ALA A 34 -11.07 -6.09 -12.89
CA ALA A 34 -9.82 -5.87 -12.16
C ALA A 34 -8.86 -5.00 -12.98
N ILE A 35 -8.79 -5.20 -14.29
CA ILE A 35 -7.98 -4.39 -15.21
C ILE A 35 -8.51 -2.97 -15.30
N GLU A 36 -9.82 -2.77 -15.41
CA GLU A 36 -10.44 -1.45 -15.38
C GLU A 36 -10.11 -0.70 -14.09
N ASP A 37 -10.16 -1.38 -12.94
CA ASP A 37 -9.78 -0.78 -11.66
C ASP A 37 -8.30 -0.39 -11.61
N ILE A 38 -7.39 -1.20 -12.17
CA ILE A 38 -5.95 -0.90 -12.23
C ILE A 38 -5.65 0.36 -13.04
N PHE A 39 -6.29 0.51 -14.21
CA PHE A 39 -6.04 1.62 -15.13
C PHE A 39 -6.96 2.83 -14.91
N GLY A 40 -7.98 2.66 -14.06
CA GLY A 40 -8.94 3.70 -13.68
C GLY A 40 -8.64 4.32 -12.32
N HIS A 41 -9.71 4.69 -11.63
CA HIS A 41 -9.64 5.21 -10.25
C HIS A 41 -10.07 4.11 -9.29
N ALA A 42 -9.14 3.20 -9.00
CA ALA A 42 -9.39 2.08 -8.12
C ALA A 42 -9.89 2.54 -6.73
N SER A 43 -11.02 2.00 -6.31
CA SER A 43 -11.50 2.09 -4.94
C SER A 43 -10.95 0.94 -4.11
N ASP A 44 -10.78 1.14 -2.81
CA ASP A 44 -10.38 0.09 -1.88
C ASP A 44 -11.33 -1.09 -1.99
N THR A 45 -10.83 -2.23 -2.40
CA THR A 45 -11.65 -3.41 -2.67
C THR A 45 -10.91 -4.71 -2.37
N VAL A 46 -11.68 -5.76 -2.11
CA VAL A 46 -11.23 -7.15 -2.17
C VAL A 46 -12.27 -7.91 -2.97
N GLN A 47 -11.87 -8.44 -4.10
CA GLN A 47 -12.71 -9.19 -5.02
C GLN A 47 -12.10 -10.57 -5.28
N ARG A 48 -12.95 -11.54 -5.52
CA ARG A 48 -12.56 -12.90 -5.91
C ARG A 48 -13.12 -13.17 -7.29
N PHE A 49 -12.24 -13.46 -8.20
CA PHE A 49 -12.55 -13.87 -9.55
C PHE A 49 -12.22 -15.35 -9.74
N ASP A 50 -12.62 -15.92 -10.87
CA ASP A 50 -12.22 -17.27 -11.22
C ASP A 50 -10.69 -17.30 -11.47
N GLY A 51 -9.98 -18.09 -10.66
CA GLY A 51 -8.53 -18.26 -10.75
C GLY A 51 -7.67 -17.18 -10.12
N HIS A 52 -8.23 -16.07 -9.59
CA HIS A 52 -7.41 -15.07 -8.89
C HIS A 52 -8.19 -14.23 -7.85
N ARG A 53 -7.46 -13.63 -6.91
CA ARG A 53 -7.97 -12.62 -5.97
C ARG A 53 -7.39 -11.26 -6.33
N PHE A 54 -8.20 -10.24 -6.23
CA PHE A 54 -7.83 -8.87 -6.49
C PHE A 54 -8.06 -8.02 -5.23
N VAL A 55 -7.04 -7.29 -4.82
CA VAL A 55 -7.05 -6.46 -3.62
C VAL A 55 -6.53 -5.09 -3.97
N VAL A 56 -7.23 -4.03 -3.59
CA VAL A 56 -6.74 -2.67 -3.68
C VAL A 56 -6.66 -2.09 -2.28
N VAL A 57 -5.49 -1.60 -1.92
CA VAL A 57 -5.21 -0.90 -0.67
C VAL A 57 -4.50 0.42 -0.95
N ARG A 58 -4.55 1.34 0.01
CA ARG A 58 -3.85 2.62 -0.11
C ARG A 58 -2.58 2.63 0.72
N ALA A 59 -1.51 3.14 0.13
CA ALA A 59 -0.23 3.32 0.79
C ALA A 59 0.29 4.74 0.55
N ARG A 60 1.24 5.15 1.36
CA ARG A 60 1.84 6.48 1.28
C ARG A 60 2.66 6.64 0.00
N ASP A 61 2.51 7.78 -0.67
CA ASP A 61 3.33 8.19 -1.79
C ASP A 61 4.74 8.62 -1.32
N ALA A 62 5.78 8.22 -2.05
CA ALA A 62 7.16 8.60 -1.77
C ALA A 62 7.44 10.08 -2.03
N ASP A 63 6.85 10.61 -3.09
CA ASP A 63 7.11 11.97 -3.59
C ASP A 63 6.24 13.01 -2.85
N ASN A 64 5.05 12.62 -2.41
CA ASN A 64 4.17 13.44 -1.61
C ASN A 64 3.79 12.77 -0.29
N ARG A 65 4.51 13.08 0.77
CA ARG A 65 4.32 12.50 2.11
C ARG A 65 2.92 12.72 2.71
N LEU A 66 2.15 13.64 2.14
CA LEU A 66 0.80 14.00 2.59
C LEU A 66 -0.29 13.37 1.73
N ASP A 67 0.05 12.48 0.81
CA ASP A 67 -0.89 11.79 -0.05
C ASP A 67 -0.74 10.27 0.03
N THR A 68 -1.80 9.57 -0.33
CA THR A 68 -1.83 8.12 -0.46
C THR A 68 -2.25 7.73 -1.87
N GLU A 69 -1.62 6.68 -2.37
CA GLU A 69 -1.87 6.12 -3.69
C GLU A 69 -2.41 4.68 -3.59
N PRO A 70 -3.25 4.25 -4.51
CA PRO A 70 -3.71 2.87 -4.55
C PRO A 70 -2.59 1.94 -5.02
N ILE A 71 -2.54 0.76 -4.41
CA ILE A 71 -1.79 -0.39 -4.89
C ILE A 71 -2.81 -1.46 -5.25
N ALA A 72 -2.82 -1.89 -6.49
CA ALA A 72 -3.56 -3.06 -6.92
C ALA A 72 -2.69 -4.31 -6.71
N ILE A 73 -3.24 -5.33 -6.09
CA ILE A 73 -2.56 -6.59 -5.75
C ILE A 73 -3.38 -7.72 -6.36
N ILE A 74 -2.75 -8.52 -7.21
CA ILE A 74 -3.33 -9.70 -7.82
C ILE A 74 -2.65 -10.92 -7.23
N LEU A 75 -3.43 -11.86 -6.72
CA LEU A 75 -2.95 -13.14 -6.21
C LEU A 75 -3.49 -14.25 -7.10
N ARG A 76 -2.61 -14.88 -7.85
CA ARG A 76 -2.95 -15.95 -8.77
C ARG A 76 -1.96 -17.11 -8.63
N ASP A 77 -2.47 -18.31 -8.41
CA ASP A 77 -1.63 -19.49 -8.19
C ASP A 77 -0.56 -19.23 -7.12
N ASN A 78 0.71 -19.29 -7.49
CA ASN A 78 1.85 -19.00 -6.64
C ASN A 78 2.49 -17.63 -6.97
N MET A 79 1.76 -16.72 -7.62
CA MET A 79 2.28 -15.43 -8.03
C MET A 79 1.48 -14.30 -7.38
N MET A 80 2.17 -13.33 -6.80
CA MET A 80 1.65 -12.05 -6.39
C MET A 80 2.13 -10.98 -7.37
N ILE A 81 1.20 -10.21 -7.94
CA ILE A 81 1.52 -9.06 -8.81
C ILE A 81 1.05 -7.81 -8.09
N THR A 82 1.92 -6.82 -7.95
CA THR A 82 1.56 -5.48 -7.48
C THR A 82 1.64 -4.50 -8.63
N VAL A 83 0.61 -3.63 -8.76
CA VAL A 83 0.56 -2.59 -9.79
C VAL A 83 0.32 -1.24 -9.10
N ARG A 84 1.13 -0.25 -9.44
CA ARG A 84 1.12 1.07 -8.81
C ARG A 84 1.48 2.19 -9.78
N GLY A 85 0.88 3.37 -9.58
CA GLY A 85 1.17 4.57 -10.40
C GLY A 85 2.41 5.32 -9.97
N THR A 86 2.76 5.28 -8.69
CA THR A 86 3.86 6.06 -8.09
C THR A 86 4.79 5.19 -7.27
N ARG A 87 5.90 5.79 -6.82
CA ARG A 87 6.82 5.11 -5.90
C ARG A 87 6.22 5.03 -4.50
N ILE A 88 6.22 3.85 -3.91
CA ILE A 88 5.67 3.57 -2.58
C ILE A 88 6.78 3.03 -1.68
N PRO A 89 7.16 3.76 -0.61
CA PRO A 89 8.28 3.37 0.25
C PRO A 89 8.12 1.99 0.90
N ALA A 90 6.89 1.62 1.26
CA ALA A 90 6.59 0.31 1.84
C ALA A 90 6.99 -0.84 0.90
N LEU A 91 6.79 -0.69 -0.43
CA LEU A 91 7.21 -1.69 -1.42
C LEU A 91 8.74 -1.79 -1.53
N ASP A 92 9.46 -0.68 -1.38
CA ASP A 92 10.94 -0.71 -1.34
C ASP A 92 11.45 -1.47 -0.09
N VAL A 93 10.75 -1.36 1.04
CA VAL A 93 11.06 -2.10 2.27
C VAL A 93 10.74 -3.58 2.08
N PHE A 94 9.55 -3.88 1.58
CA PHE A 94 9.10 -5.23 1.29
C PHE A 94 10.05 -5.96 0.33
N SER A 95 10.44 -5.32 -0.79
CA SER A 95 11.43 -5.87 -1.73
C SER A 95 12.75 -6.25 -1.05
N ARG A 96 13.26 -5.38 -0.17
CA ARG A 96 14.50 -5.69 0.57
C ARG A 96 14.32 -6.85 1.55
N ARG A 97 13.20 -6.91 2.26
CA ARG A 97 12.89 -8.04 3.17
C ARG A 97 12.90 -9.36 2.39
N LEU A 98 12.21 -9.42 1.25
CA LEU A 98 12.17 -10.63 0.42
C LEU A 98 13.54 -11.03 -0.13
N LYS A 99 14.37 -10.07 -0.56
CA LYS A 99 15.74 -10.35 -1.04
C LYS A 99 16.67 -10.88 0.06
N THR A 100 16.34 -10.65 1.33
CA THR A 100 17.09 -11.16 2.49
C THR A 100 16.43 -12.37 3.14
N ALA A 101 15.17 -12.64 2.82
CA ALA A 101 14.45 -13.81 3.29
C ALA A 101 15.06 -15.10 2.72
N GLY A 102 15.06 -16.14 3.50
CA GLY A 102 15.47 -17.47 3.03
C GLY A 102 14.43 -18.08 2.09
N ASP A 103 14.87 -18.99 1.21
CA ASP A 103 13.98 -19.72 0.30
C ASP A 103 12.80 -20.40 1.02
N ASP A 104 12.98 -20.80 2.25
CA ASP A 104 11.95 -21.47 3.06
C ASP A 104 10.85 -20.50 3.52
N GLU A 105 11.16 -19.21 3.73
CA GLU A 105 10.18 -18.18 4.07
C GLU A 105 9.32 -17.82 2.85
N ILE A 106 9.92 -17.66 1.68
CA ILE A 106 9.20 -17.38 0.43
C ILE A 106 8.35 -18.58 -0.01
N ALA A 107 8.75 -19.80 0.33
CA ALA A 107 8.01 -21.02 0.02
C ALA A 107 6.68 -21.17 0.79
N ILE A 108 6.39 -20.30 1.79
CA ILE A 108 5.11 -20.32 2.54
C ILE A 108 3.92 -20.01 1.62
N GLY A 109 4.13 -19.24 0.54
CA GLY A 109 3.13 -18.97 -0.49
C GLY A 109 2.68 -17.52 -0.58
N VAL A 110 1.78 -17.25 -1.53
CA VAL A 110 1.32 -15.89 -1.86
C VAL A 110 0.56 -15.21 -0.72
N ASP A 111 -0.11 -15.97 0.14
CA ASP A 111 -0.80 -15.41 1.30
C ASP A 111 0.18 -14.82 2.33
N PHE A 112 1.34 -15.43 2.47
CA PHE A 112 2.42 -14.89 3.29
C PHE A 112 3.01 -13.62 2.67
N LEU A 113 3.24 -13.61 1.35
CA LEU A 113 3.68 -12.40 0.65
C LEU A 113 2.69 -11.25 0.82
N LEU A 114 1.39 -11.53 0.71
CA LEU A 114 0.35 -10.54 0.95
C LEU A 114 0.40 -10.00 2.37
N TYR A 115 0.52 -10.88 3.38
CA TYR A 115 0.64 -10.48 4.79
C TYR A 115 1.84 -9.55 5.00
N GLU A 116 3.04 -9.94 4.54
CA GLU A 116 4.27 -9.15 4.68
C GLU A 116 4.17 -7.77 3.98
N LEU A 117 3.47 -7.72 2.83
CA LEU A 117 3.23 -6.46 2.13
C LEU A 117 2.30 -5.55 2.93
N LEU A 118 1.16 -6.07 3.42
CA LEU A 118 0.20 -5.29 4.21
C LEU A 118 0.83 -4.80 5.53
N ASP A 119 1.66 -5.63 6.17
CA ASP A 119 2.44 -5.28 7.35
C ASP A 119 3.45 -4.16 7.04
N SER A 120 4.17 -4.27 5.94
CA SER A 120 5.11 -3.22 5.49
C SER A 120 4.42 -1.88 5.21
N ILE A 121 3.19 -1.90 4.68
CA ILE A 121 2.40 -0.68 4.45
C ILE A 121 1.96 -0.06 5.80
N ALA A 122 1.54 -0.88 6.76
CA ALA A 122 1.17 -0.41 8.09
C ALA A 122 2.37 0.17 8.85
N ASP A 123 3.50 -0.52 8.80
CA ASP A 123 4.76 -0.12 9.45
C ASP A 123 5.31 1.21 8.93
N ASP A 124 5.10 1.53 7.65
CA ASP A 124 5.57 2.77 7.02
C ASP A 124 4.94 4.03 7.66
N TRP A 125 3.77 3.91 8.28
CA TRP A 125 3.12 5.00 9.00
C TRP A 125 3.66 5.26 10.40
N THR A 126 4.21 4.25 11.06
CA THR A 126 4.64 4.32 12.47
C THR A 126 5.66 5.44 12.74
N PRO A 127 6.79 5.56 12.02
CA PRO A 127 7.76 6.63 12.27
C PRO A 127 7.22 8.02 11.90
N ILE A 128 6.33 8.09 10.93
CA ILE A 128 5.71 9.35 10.50
C ILE A 128 4.78 9.88 11.58
N LEU A 129 3.87 9.02 12.07
CA LEU A 129 2.93 9.38 13.14
C LEU A 129 3.67 9.76 14.43
N SER A 130 4.74 9.05 14.79
CA SER A 130 5.58 9.39 15.94
C SER A 130 6.26 10.76 15.78
N GLY A 131 6.78 11.05 14.59
CA GLY A 131 7.37 12.36 14.29
C GLY A 131 6.36 13.51 14.36
N TYR A 132 5.10 13.24 13.99
CA TYR A 132 4.03 14.24 14.07
C TYR A 132 3.49 14.44 15.50
N SER A 133 3.52 13.43 16.35
CA SER A 133 3.22 13.61 17.78
C SER A 133 4.15 14.63 18.40
N ASN A 134 5.45 14.51 18.19
CA ASN A 134 6.44 15.49 18.66
C ASN A 134 6.19 16.90 18.10
N ARG A 135 5.79 16.99 16.82
CA ARG A 135 5.46 18.27 16.19
C ARG A 135 4.20 18.89 16.73
N LEU A 136 3.21 18.07 17.11
CA LEU A 136 2.00 18.54 17.77
C LEU A 136 2.32 19.15 19.13
N ASP A 137 3.16 18.49 19.93
CA ASP A 137 3.62 18.99 21.23
C ASP A 137 4.33 20.35 21.09
N ASP A 138 5.19 20.53 20.04
CA ASP A 138 5.83 21.82 19.76
C ASP A 138 4.82 22.90 19.35
N LEU A 139 3.83 22.56 18.54
CA LEU A 139 2.76 23.49 18.16
C LEU A 139 1.93 23.89 19.38
N GLU A 140 1.58 22.96 20.25
CA GLU A 140 0.85 23.21 21.49
C GLU A 140 1.63 24.17 22.40
N TYR A 141 2.92 23.89 22.61
CA TYR A 141 3.81 24.77 23.37
C TYR A 141 3.85 26.20 22.80
N ARG A 142 3.90 26.35 21.49
CA ARG A 142 3.92 27.66 20.79
C ARG A 142 2.61 28.40 20.92
N VAL A 143 1.47 27.72 20.97
CA VAL A 143 0.14 28.35 21.18
C VAL A 143 0.05 29.00 22.55
N PHE A 144 0.65 28.39 23.57
CA PHE A 144 0.61 28.88 24.94
C PHE A 144 1.72 29.87 25.29
N ASP A 145 2.68 30.11 24.38
CA ASP A 145 3.75 31.11 24.57
C ASP A 145 3.44 32.43 23.85
N PRO A 146 2.99 33.48 24.55
CA PRO A 146 2.60 34.77 23.96
C PRO A 146 3.78 35.51 23.27
N SER A 147 5.02 35.12 23.55
CA SER A 147 6.23 35.75 23.00
C SER A 147 6.62 35.22 21.64
N ARG A 148 6.02 34.10 21.21
CA ARG A 148 6.31 33.45 19.93
C ARG A 148 5.27 33.85 18.87
N ALA A 149 5.76 34.33 17.75
CA ALA A 149 4.92 34.72 16.62
C ALA A 149 4.08 33.55 16.09
N TYR A 150 2.83 33.82 15.76
CA TYR A 150 1.89 32.84 15.16
C TYR A 150 2.25 32.46 13.72
N ASP A 151 3.38 32.93 13.18
CA ASP A 151 3.84 32.60 11.81
C ASP A 151 4.04 31.09 11.62
N GLY A 152 3.37 30.55 10.62
CA GLY A 152 3.41 29.12 10.26
C GLY A 152 2.60 28.17 11.16
N LEU A 153 1.93 28.67 12.24
CA LEU A 153 1.12 27.83 13.11
C LEU A 153 -0.09 27.24 12.38
N LEU A 154 -0.82 28.07 11.63
CA LEU A 154 -1.99 27.64 10.86
C LEU A 154 -1.61 26.65 9.75
N GLU A 155 -0.48 26.90 9.07
CA GLU A 155 0.06 26.02 8.06
C GLU A 155 0.46 24.66 8.67
N GLY A 156 1.18 24.67 9.80
CA GLY A 156 1.54 23.45 10.52
C GLY A 156 0.34 22.62 10.98
N LEU A 157 -0.73 23.28 11.45
CA LEU A 157 -1.98 22.60 11.81
C LEU A 157 -2.72 22.05 10.59
N HIS A 158 -2.69 22.78 9.45
CA HIS A 158 -3.29 22.31 8.20
C HIS A 158 -2.59 21.05 7.68
N ASP A 159 -1.26 21.06 7.66
CA ASP A 159 -0.43 19.92 7.26
C ASP A 159 -0.67 18.71 8.15
N LEU A 160 -0.71 18.92 9.48
CA LEU A 160 -1.00 17.87 10.43
C LEU A 160 -2.39 17.25 10.19
N LYS A 161 -3.41 18.10 10.01
CA LYS A 161 -4.77 17.63 9.70
C LYS A 161 -4.83 16.83 8.40
N ARG A 162 -4.12 17.28 7.35
CA ARG A 162 -4.06 16.58 6.07
C ARG A 162 -3.39 15.22 6.23
N LEU A 163 -2.24 15.17 6.88
CA LEU A 163 -1.53 13.92 7.12
C LEU A 163 -2.37 12.92 7.93
N LEU A 164 -2.99 13.35 9.03
CA LEU A 164 -3.83 12.45 9.83
C LEU A 164 -4.99 11.89 9.02
N ARG A 165 -5.58 12.68 8.12
CA ARG A 165 -6.63 12.21 7.22
C ARG A 165 -6.12 11.14 6.27
N GLU A 166 -4.96 11.33 5.66
CA GLU A 166 -4.40 10.36 4.72
C GLU A 166 -3.92 9.08 5.43
N ALA A 167 -3.33 9.22 6.62
CA ALA A 167 -2.99 8.07 7.46
C ALA A 167 -4.25 7.26 7.84
N THR A 168 -5.32 7.96 8.25
CA THR A 168 -6.59 7.30 8.57
C THR A 168 -7.15 6.54 7.35
N LYS A 169 -7.17 7.15 6.17
CA LYS A 169 -7.63 6.47 4.94
C LYS A 169 -6.82 5.22 4.65
N SER A 170 -5.49 5.28 4.75
CA SER A 170 -4.62 4.13 4.51
C SER A 170 -4.88 3.01 5.51
N ILE A 171 -4.99 3.34 6.80
CA ILE A 171 -5.25 2.35 7.87
C ILE A 171 -6.65 1.72 7.71
N GLU A 172 -7.69 2.51 7.41
CA GLU A 172 -9.04 2.01 7.16
C GLU A 172 -9.09 1.11 5.92
N SER A 173 -8.35 1.45 4.86
CA SER A 173 -8.16 0.65 3.67
C SER A 173 -7.57 -0.73 4.01
N LEU A 174 -6.44 -0.74 4.73
CA LEU A 174 -5.80 -1.98 5.20
C LEU A 174 -6.73 -2.81 6.09
N GLN A 175 -7.40 -2.18 7.06
CA GLN A 175 -8.35 -2.86 7.95
C GLN A 175 -9.49 -3.50 7.15
N SER A 176 -10.07 -2.76 6.20
CA SER A 176 -11.14 -3.26 5.33
C SER A 176 -10.67 -4.47 4.50
N ALA A 177 -9.47 -4.39 3.93
CA ALA A 177 -8.88 -5.49 3.17
C ALA A 177 -8.69 -6.74 4.04
N CYS A 178 -8.07 -6.60 5.22
CA CYS A 178 -7.87 -7.70 6.16
C CYS A 178 -9.19 -8.35 6.57
N LEU A 179 -10.21 -7.55 6.93
CA LEU A 179 -11.52 -8.07 7.32
C LEU A 179 -12.24 -8.83 6.19
N ARG A 180 -12.09 -8.38 4.93
CA ARG A 180 -12.68 -9.06 3.76
C ARG A 180 -11.92 -10.33 3.41
N LEU A 181 -10.59 -10.34 3.56
CA LEU A 181 -9.76 -11.53 3.33
C LEU A 181 -10.06 -12.66 4.32
N LEU A 182 -10.39 -12.30 5.58
CA LEU A 182 -10.75 -13.24 6.63
C LEU A 182 -12.15 -13.85 6.47
N LYS A 183 -13.06 -13.23 5.69
CA LYS A 183 -14.39 -13.81 5.45
C LYS A 183 -14.23 -15.06 4.58
N PRO A 184 -14.75 -16.22 5.03
CA PRO A 184 -14.85 -17.39 4.17
C PRO A 184 -15.70 -17.00 2.95
N GLY A 185 -15.21 -17.32 1.75
CA GLY A 185 -15.88 -16.95 0.51
C GLY A 185 -17.29 -17.51 0.49
N GLU A 186 -18.29 -16.65 0.35
CA GLU A 186 -19.56 -17.08 -0.21
C GLU A 186 -19.26 -17.56 -1.63
N ARG A 187 -19.52 -18.86 -1.87
CA ARG A 187 -19.37 -19.49 -3.20
C ARG A 187 -20.50 -19.02 -4.11
#